data_36307e52d0b23601b649e21981623dab
#
_entry.id   36307e52d0b23601b649e21981623dab
#
_cell.length_a   1.000
_cell.length_b   1.000
_cell.length_c   1.000
_cell.angle_alpha   90.00
_cell.angle_beta   90.00
_cell.angle_gamma   90.00
#
_symmetry.space_group_name_H-M   'P 1'
#
loop_
_entity.id
_entity.type
_entity.pdbx_description
1 polymer ?
#
loop_
_entity_poly.entity_id
_entity_poly.type
_entity_poly.pdbx_seq_one_letter_code
_entity_poly.pdbx_strand_id
1 'polypeptide(L)'
;MTMRKRIAFLAGAISFDNQNRVLGGVLKRASELDMDVYVFTCFVNYDESEENKVGAFRIIDLPEFDLFDGVICMKNSIQYEPAVNSLIARIKKSKVPAVSVDEKVDGMYNVGISDYSSQKDIVEHLIETHDLKKINYVCGILQGKEGRERYNAYRDAMEEHGIPVCDNQIYHGNYNRESGRKAVEQFMKYNMPQAIVCANDAMAIGAMERLQQNGYRIPEDVIVTGFDNDELSEFFVPSLTTVDRRQELLGKNAVNLLFERSDDVNVQIDTKTIYRESCGCNMQPAMEIKDLRMEYQNKCLIYEEALIH
;
A
#
# COMPACT_ATOMS: atom_id res chain seq x y z
N MET A 1 3.45 30.58 27.75
CA MET A 1 3.40 29.26 27.09
C MET A 1 3.29 29.52 25.59
N THR A 2 4.30 29.14 24.83
CA THR A 2 4.19 29.13 23.36
C THR A 2 3.11 28.09 22.98
N MET A 3 2.13 28.49 22.18
CA MET A 3 1.14 27.52 21.69
C MET A 3 1.85 26.49 20.83
N ARG A 4 1.54 25.20 21.02
CA ARG A 4 2.04 24.12 20.19
C ARG A 4 1.60 24.32 18.74
N LYS A 5 2.46 23.99 17.79
CA LYS A 5 2.08 23.94 16.38
C LYS A 5 1.09 22.83 16.13
N ARG A 6 0.15 23.06 15.23
CA ARG A 6 -0.95 22.16 14.92
C ARG A 6 -0.89 21.68 13.47
N ILE A 7 -0.95 20.38 13.28
CA ILE A 7 -0.97 19.73 11.98
C ILE A 7 -2.35 19.15 11.73
N ALA A 8 -2.96 19.45 10.58
CA ALA A 8 -4.12 18.73 10.08
C ALA A 8 -3.65 17.57 9.20
N PHE A 9 -4.00 16.34 9.56
CA PHE A 9 -3.75 15.14 8.76
C PHE A 9 -5.07 14.66 8.15
N LEU A 10 -5.11 14.53 6.83
CA LEU A 10 -6.30 14.13 6.08
C LEU A 10 -6.03 12.87 5.26
N ALA A 11 -6.80 11.83 5.53
CA ALA A 11 -6.74 10.56 4.82
C ALA A 11 -8.10 9.87 4.82
N GLY A 12 -8.38 9.09 3.78
CA GLY A 12 -9.45 8.09 3.82
C GLY A 12 -8.95 6.80 4.46
N ALA A 13 -9.87 6.04 5.06
CA ALA A 13 -9.67 4.64 5.45
C ALA A 13 -8.36 4.33 6.20
N ILE A 14 -8.08 5.05 7.30
CA ILE A 14 -6.88 4.81 8.13
C ILE A 14 -6.87 3.42 8.82
N SER A 15 -7.94 2.65 8.72
CA SER A 15 -7.99 1.25 9.13
C SER A 15 -7.13 0.34 8.24
N PHE A 16 -6.77 0.78 7.04
CA PHE A 16 -5.81 0.05 6.22
C PHE A 16 -4.37 0.31 6.68
N ASP A 17 -3.53 -0.73 6.66
CA ASP A 17 -2.17 -0.70 7.17
C ASP A 17 -1.33 0.42 6.55
N ASN A 18 -1.40 0.61 5.26
CA ASN A 18 -0.66 1.65 4.54
C ASN A 18 -0.90 3.07 5.11
N GLN A 19 -2.16 3.49 5.26
CA GLN A 19 -2.52 4.81 5.79
C GLN A 19 -2.18 4.94 7.28
N ASN A 20 -2.39 3.86 8.03
CA ASN A 20 -2.09 3.83 9.47
C ASN A 20 -0.59 3.99 9.73
N ARG A 21 0.28 3.31 8.95
CA ARG A 21 1.73 3.43 9.08
C ARG A 21 2.26 4.82 8.69
N VAL A 22 1.68 5.47 7.66
CA VAL A 22 2.01 6.88 7.35
C VAL A 22 1.63 7.78 8.52
N LEU A 23 0.41 7.63 9.07
CA LEU A 23 -0.02 8.37 10.25
C LEU A 23 0.90 8.10 11.45
N GLY A 24 1.33 6.86 11.67
CA GLY A 24 2.30 6.50 12.71
C GLY A 24 3.60 7.29 12.59
N GLY A 25 4.13 7.42 11.38
CA GLY A 25 5.31 8.26 11.09
C GLY A 25 5.08 9.75 11.38
N VAL A 26 3.91 10.27 11.02
CA VAL A 26 3.51 11.67 11.33
C VAL A 26 3.43 11.89 12.84
N LEU A 27 2.71 11.03 13.57
CA LEU A 27 2.52 11.14 15.01
C LEU A 27 3.85 11.07 15.78
N LYS A 28 4.70 10.12 15.40
CA LYS A 28 6.04 9.97 16.00
C LYS A 28 6.87 11.23 15.83
N ARG A 29 6.94 11.76 14.60
CA ARG A 29 7.73 12.96 14.31
C ARG A 29 7.14 14.22 14.94
N ALA A 30 5.83 14.39 14.92
CA ALA A 30 5.14 15.50 15.58
C ALA A 30 5.41 15.49 17.10
N SER A 31 5.37 14.31 17.72
CA SER A 31 5.72 14.15 19.15
C SER A 31 7.15 14.56 19.46
N GLU A 32 8.13 14.19 18.60
CA GLU A 32 9.54 14.61 18.75
C GLU A 32 9.71 16.14 18.68
N LEU A 33 8.81 16.84 17.97
CA LEU A 33 8.83 18.29 17.77
C LEU A 33 7.85 19.06 18.68
N ASP A 34 7.22 18.41 19.63
CA ASP A 34 6.18 18.96 20.53
C ASP A 34 5.03 19.65 19.79
N MET A 35 4.46 18.93 18.78
CA MET A 35 3.35 19.40 17.95
C MET A 35 2.10 18.56 18.17
N ASP A 36 0.92 19.15 17.95
CA ASP A 36 -0.37 18.48 18.01
C ASP A 36 -0.82 18.06 16.62
N VAL A 37 -1.35 16.82 16.47
CA VAL A 37 -1.89 16.31 15.21
C VAL A 37 -3.39 16.09 15.34
N TYR A 38 -4.14 16.68 14.43
CA TYR A 38 -5.60 16.53 14.29
C TYR A 38 -5.87 15.65 13.07
N VAL A 39 -6.48 14.49 13.29
CA VAL A 39 -6.72 13.50 12.25
C VAL A 39 -8.18 13.59 11.75
N PHE A 40 -8.34 13.87 10.47
CA PHE A 40 -9.62 13.88 9.77
C PHE A 40 -9.67 12.70 8.81
N THR A 41 -10.44 11.69 9.16
CA THR A 41 -10.49 10.42 8.43
C THR A 41 -11.90 9.87 8.36
N CYS A 42 -12.15 9.03 7.38
CA CYS A 42 -13.36 8.23 7.26
C CYS A 42 -13.03 6.73 7.21
N PHE A 43 -14.05 5.91 7.49
CA PHE A 43 -13.94 4.45 7.48
C PHE A 43 -14.78 3.88 6.33
N VAL A 44 -14.47 4.28 5.10
CA VAL A 44 -15.20 3.85 3.90
C VAL A 44 -14.34 2.86 3.14
N ASN A 45 -14.92 1.71 2.79
CA ASN A 45 -14.27 0.71 1.93
C ASN A 45 -14.33 1.15 0.46
N TYR A 46 -13.44 0.58 -0.37
CA TYR A 46 -13.40 0.87 -1.81
C TYR A 46 -14.71 0.51 -2.53
N ASP A 47 -15.44 -0.51 -2.03
CA ASP A 47 -16.66 -1.04 -2.64
C ASP A 47 -17.96 -0.40 -2.10
N GLU A 48 -17.87 0.67 -1.29
CA GLU A 48 -19.04 1.37 -0.75
C GLU A 48 -19.84 2.10 -1.83
N SER A 49 -21.16 2.23 -1.57
CA SER A 49 -22.04 3.02 -2.45
C SER A 49 -21.65 4.49 -2.47
N GLU A 50 -21.94 5.18 -3.59
CA GLU A 50 -21.64 6.62 -3.70
C GLU A 50 -22.36 7.45 -2.62
N GLU A 51 -23.56 7.07 -2.20
CA GLU A 51 -24.33 7.73 -1.14
C GLU A 51 -23.60 7.65 0.21
N ASN A 52 -23.08 6.47 0.55
CA ASN A 52 -22.29 6.26 1.77
C ASN A 52 -20.97 7.05 1.73
N LYS A 53 -20.30 7.07 0.58
CA LYS A 53 -19.10 7.88 0.38
C LYS A 53 -19.38 9.37 0.61
N VAL A 54 -20.45 9.92 0.04
CA VAL A 54 -20.83 11.32 0.24
C VAL A 54 -21.00 11.66 1.72
N GLY A 55 -21.65 10.79 2.50
CA GLY A 55 -21.84 11.00 3.94
C GLY A 55 -20.53 10.95 4.71
N ALA A 56 -19.74 9.90 4.47
CA ALA A 56 -18.50 9.64 5.20
C ALA A 56 -17.40 10.70 4.92
N PHE A 57 -17.28 11.17 3.69
CA PHE A 57 -16.27 12.17 3.33
C PHE A 57 -16.58 13.60 3.78
N ARG A 58 -17.74 13.88 4.36
CA ARG A 58 -18.03 15.19 4.98
C ARG A 58 -17.11 15.54 6.14
N ILE A 59 -16.48 14.56 6.76
CA ILE A 59 -15.45 14.78 7.80
C ILE A 59 -14.31 15.68 7.30
N ILE A 60 -13.97 15.58 6.00
CA ILE A 60 -12.89 16.38 5.38
C ILE A 60 -13.31 17.86 5.21
N ASP A 61 -14.59 18.18 5.32
CA ASP A 61 -15.07 19.56 5.23
C ASP A 61 -14.98 20.29 6.58
N LEU A 62 -14.76 19.58 7.69
CA LEU A 62 -14.75 20.16 9.03
C LEU A 62 -13.53 21.06 9.31
N PRO A 63 -12.28 20.77 8.84
CA PRO A 63 -11.15 21.58 9.24
C PRO A 63 -11.20 22.99 8.65
N GLU A 64 -11.04 23.99 9.51
CA GLU A 64 -10.71 25.37 9.14
C GLU A 64 -9.18 25.46 9.08
N PHE A 65 -8.62 25.40 7.87
CA PHE A 65 -7.17 25.27 7.71
C PHE A 65 -6.37 26.43 8.29
N ASP A 66 -6.92 27.62 8.34
CA ASP A 66 -6.29 28.81 8.96
C ASP A 66 -6.01 28.63 10.46
N LEU A 67 -6.59 27.60 11.11
CA LEU A 67 -6.30 27.23 12.49
C LEU A 67 -5.09 26.30 12.66
N PHE A 68 -4.47 25.88 11.57
CA PHE A 68 -3.34 24.94 11.55
C PHE A 68 -2.08 25.61 11.05
N ASP A 69 -0.92 25.11 11.50
CA ASP A 69 0.40 25.55 11.04
C ASP A 69 0.91 24.73 9.84
N GLY A 70 0.27 23.61 9.53
CA GLY A 70 0.57 22.77 8.39
C GLY A 70 -0.52 21.73 8.10
N VAL A 71 -0.58 21.28 6.85
CA VAL A 71 -1.55 20.29 6.37
C VAL A 71 -0.81 19.13 5.69
N ILE A 72 -1.16 17.89 6.06
CA ILE A 72 -0.68 16.67 5.39
C ILE A 72 -1.90 15.97 4.78
N CYS A 73 -1.87 15.70 3.48
CA CYS A 73 -2.98 15.12 2.75
C CYS A 73 -2.56 13.85 1.99
N MET A 74 -3.23 12.74 2.29
CA MET A 74 -3.15 11.48 1.53
C MET A 74 -4.30 11.44 0.51
N LYS A 75 -4.19 12.24 -0.55
CA LYS A 75 -5.23 12.42 -1.58
C LYS A 75 -5.68 11.09 -2.19
N ASN A 76 -4.75 10.20 -2.50
CA ASN A 76 -5.00 8.91 -3.13
C ASN A 76 -5.84 7.94 -2.27
N SER A 77 -5.83 8.14 -0.95
CA SER A 77 -6.67 7.35 -0.03
C SER A 77 -8.15 7.79 -0.01
N ILE A 78 -8.45 8.98 -0.54
CA ILE A 78 -9.81 9.54 -0.57
C ILE A 78 -10.48 9.14 -1.88
N GLN A 79 -11.32 8.11 -1.85
CA GLN A 79 -11.92 7.47 -3.03
C GLN A 79 -13.20 8.17 -3.53
N TYR A 80 -13.30 9.49 -3.36
CA TYR A 80 -14.42 10.30 -3.83
C TYR A 80 -13.92 11.61 -4.43
N GLU A 81 -13.83 11.66 -5.75
CA GLU A 81 -13.20 12.77 -6.48
C GLU A 81 -13.80 14.16 -6.17
N PRO A 82 -15.13 14.34 -6.02
CA PRO A 82 -15.69 15.64 -5.63
C PRO A 82 -15.16 16.14 -4.27
N ALA A 83 -15.00 15.24 -3.28
CA ALA A 83 -14.44 15.61 -1.98
C ALA A 83 -12.95 15.96 -2.10
N VAL A 84 -12.17 15.22 -2.89
CA VAL A 84 -10.75 15.52 -3.17
C VAL A 84 -10.60 16.91 -3.79
N ASN A 85 -11.38 17.22 -4.81
CA ASN A 85 -11.31 18.50 -5.51
C ASN A 85 -11.66 19.67 -4.59
N SER A 86 -12.72 19.53 -3.78
CA SER A 86 -13.10 20.50 -2.76
C SER A 86 -11.99 20.70 -1.72
N LEU A 87 -11.45 19.60 -1.19
CA LEU A 87 -10.37 19.63 -0.21
C LEU A 87 -9.14 20.37 -0.72
N ILE A 88 -8.65 20.01 -1.91
CA ILE A 88 -7.47 20.64 -2.53
C ILE A 88 -7.70 22.14 -2.74
N ALA A 89 -8.88 22.55 -3.23
CA ALA A 89 -9.22 23.96 -3.43
C ALA A 89 -9.21 24.72 -2.09
N ARG A 90 -9.72 24.15 -1.01
CA ARG A 90 -9.75 24.77 0.33
C ARG A 90 -8.35 24.88 0.93
N ILE A 91 -7.49 23.84 0.81
CA ILE A 91 -6.10 23.90 1.26
C ILE A 91 -5.36 25.03 0.53
N LYS A 92 -5.46 25.07 -0.80
CA LYS A 92 -4.82 26.13 -1.60
C LYS A 92 -5.29 27.54 -1.24
N LYS A 93 -6.58 27.69 -0.90
CA LYS A 93 -7.17 28.98 -0.52
C LYS A 93 -6.64 29.46 0.83
N SER A 94 -6.41 28.58 1.79
CA SER A 94 -5.92 28.93 3.14
C SER A 94 -4.46 29.43 3.14
N LYS A 95 -3.68 29.10 2.11
CA LYS A 95 -2.23 29.44 2.01
C LYS A 95 -1.36 28.83 3.13
N VAL A 96 -1.92 27.92 3.95
CA VAL A 96 -1.16 27.16 4.95
C VAL A 96 -0.21 26.20 4.24
N PRO A 97 1.06 26.05 4.68
CA PRO A 97 1.97 25.06 4.13
C PRO A 97 1.33 23.67 4.09
N ALA A 98 1.40 23.02 2.95
CA ALA A 98 0.75 21.72 2.77
C ALA A 98 1.68 20.72 2.06
N VAL A 99 1.60 19.46 2.49
CA VAL A 99 2.29 18.31 1.90
C VAL A 99 1.28 17.31 1.38
N SER A 100 1.44 16.90 0.13
CA SER A 100 0.75 15.74 -0.43
C SER A 100 1.64 14.50 -0.27
N VAL A 101 1.06 13.39 0.18
CA VAL A 101 1.76 12.10 0.29
C VAL A 101 1.41 11.23 -0.91
N ASP A 102 2.42 10.56 -1.48
CA ASP A 102 2.41 9.72 -2.68
C ASP A 102 2.07 10.50 -3.95
N GLU A 103 0.86 10.95 -4.11
CA GLU A 103 0.41 11.62 -5.32
C GLU A 103 0.66 13.13 -5.26
N LYS A 104 1.42 13.64 -6.24
CA LYS A 104 1.77 15.06 -6.33
C LYS A 104 0.55 15.95 -6.56
N VAL A 105 0.49 17.05 -5.83
CA VAL A 105 -0.51 18.12 -5.99
C VAL A 105 0.20 19.44 -6.24
N ASP A 106 -0.14 20.11 -7.34
CA ASP A 106 0.46 21.40 -7.69
C ASP A 106 0.25 22.43 -6.58
N GLY A 107 1.32 23.12 -6.20
CA GLY A 107 1.32 24.13 -5.15
C GLY A 107 1.40 23.57 -3.72
N MET A 108 1.67 22.28 -3.56
CA MET A 108 2.00 21.63 -2.27
C MET A 108 3.41 21.02 -2.36
N TYR A 109 4.06 20.88 -1.22
CA TYR A 109 5.19 19.97 -1.11
C TYR A 109 4.73 18.54 -1.40
N ASN A 110 5.64 17.68 -1.80
CA ASN A 110 5.32 16.26 -2.02
C ASN A 110 6.36 15.34 -1.38
N VAL A 111 5.90 14.30 -0.73
CA VAL A 111 6.71 13.14 -0.36
C VAL A 111 6.07 11.90 -0.98
N GLY A 112 6.86 11.10 -1.68
CA GLY A 112 6.34 9.92 -2.39
C GLY A 112 7.40 8.86 -2.60
N ILE A 113 7.00 7.79 -3.24
CA ILE A 113 7.86 6.68 -3.67
C ILE A 113 7.71 6.43 -5.17
N SER A 114 8.63 5.65 -5.73
CA SER A 114 8.51 5.13 -7.09
C SER A 114 7.94 3.71 -7.07
N ASP A 115 6.63 3.59 -7.23
CA ASP A 115 5.97 2.28 -7.35
C ASP A 115 6.43 1.53 -8.61
N TYR A 116 6.73 2.26 -9.69
CA TYR A 116 7.18 1.69 -10.96
C TYR A 116 8.50 0.93 -10.81
N SER A 117 9.56 1.58 -10.29
CA SER A 117 10.87 0.93 -10.19
C SER A 117 10.84 -0.34 -9.33
N SER A 118 10.18 -0.25 -8.18
CA SER A 118 10.10 -1.38 -7.24
C SER A 118 9.30 -2.56 -7.77
N GLN A 119 8.20 -2.29 -8.48
CA GLN A 119 7.42 -3.34 -9.13
C GLN A 119 8.19 -3.97 -10.27
N LYS A 120 8.95 -3.17 -11.03
CA LYS A 120 9.83 -3.65 -12.10
C LYS A 120 10.90 -4.58 -11.54
N ASP A 121 11.60 -4.17 -10.48
CA ASP A 121 12.65 -4.95 -9.80
C ASP A 121 12.14 -6.35 -9.38
N ILE A 122 10.90 -6.45 -8.86
CA ILE A 122 10.31 -7.75 -8.50
C ILE A 122 10.10 -8.62 -9.74
N VAL A 123 9.58 -8.07 -10.83
CA VAL A 123 9.33 -8.85 -12.06
C VAL A 123 10.65 -9.29 -12.70
N GLU A 124 11.62 -8.39 -12.77
CA GLU A 124 12.96 -8.70 -13.27
C GLU A 124 13.65 -9.79 -12.42
N HIS A 125 13.52 -9.71 -11.09
CA HIS A 125 14.01 -10.77 -10.20
C HIS A 125 13.42 -12.15 -10.54
N LEU A 126 12.10 -12.23 -10.82
CA LEU A 126 11.47 -13.48 -11.21
C LEU A 126 11.98 -14.00 -12.56
N ILE A 127 12.25 -13.11 -13.50
CA ILE A 127 12.78 -13.46 -14.82
C ILE A 127 14.25 -13.86 -14.74
N GLU A 128 15.09 -13.02 -14.13
CA GLU A 128 16.55 -13.16 -14.17
C GLU A 128 17.09 -14.17 -13.15
N THR A 129 16.52 -14.19 -11.93
CA THR A 129 17.00 -15.06 -10.84
C THR A 129 16.35 -16.45 -10.90
N HIS A 130 15.05 -16.51 -11.26
CA HIS A 130 14.29 -17.76 -11.29
C HIS A 130 14.06 -18.32 -12.71
N ASP A 131 14.56 -17.64 -13.77
CA ASP A 131 14.38 -18.00 -15.20
C ASP A 131 12.90 -18.24 -15.59
N LEU A 132 11.97 -17.42 -15.06
CA LEU A 132 10.55 -17.58 -15.31
C LEU A 132 10.12 -16.84 -16.58
N LYS A 133 9.20 -17.48 -17.34
CA LYS A 133 8.63 -16.92 -18.59
C LYS A 133 7.09 -16.88 -18.60
N LYS A 134 6.45 -17.54 -17.65
CA LYS A 134 4.98 -17.54 -17.51
C LYS A 134 4.61 -16.87 -16.21
N ILE A 135 4.54 -15.55 -16.25
CA ILE A 135 4.25 -14.69 -15.11
C ILE A 135 2.89 -14.02 -15.35
N ASN A 136 1.93 -14.25 -14.47
CA ASN A 136 0.64 -13.59 -14.53
C ASN A 136 0.58 -12.42 -13.54
N TYR A 137 -0.28 -11.45 -13.82
CA TYR A 137 -0.40 -10.24 -13.01
C TYR A 137 -1.81 -10.02 -12.49
N VAL A 138 -1.91 -9.65 -11.21
CA VAL A 138 -3.16 -9.22 -10.58
C VAL A 138 -3.09 -7.72 -10.36
N CYS A 139 -3.79 -6.96 -11.21
CA CYS A 139 -3.82 -5.51 -11.16
C CYS A 139 -4.55 -4.99 -9.93
N GLY A 140 -4.14 -3.81 -9.44
CA GLY A 140 -5.00 -2.95 -8.65
C GLY A 140 -5.94 -2.09 -9.51
N ILE A 141 -6.48 -1.03 -8.93
CA ILE A 141 -7.36 -0.06 -9.59
C ILE A 141 -6.53 0.81 -10.54
N LEU A 142 -6.71 0.63 -11.85
CA LEU A 142 -5.91 1.33 -12.89
C LEU A 142 -6.25 2.82 -13.05
N GLN A 143 -7.37 3.29 -12.49
CA GLN A 143 -7.70 4.72 -12.46
C GLN A 143 -6.73 5.50 -11.55
N GLY A 144 -6.18 4.87 -10.52
CA GLY A 144 -5.16 5.44 -9.64
C GLY A 144 -3.76 5.44 -10.27
N LYS A 145 -2.89 6.37 -9.84
CA LYS A 145 -1.50 6.45 -10.28
C LYS A 145 -0.74 5.16 -9.94
N GLU A 146 -0.84 4.69 -8.70
CA GLU A 146 -0.15 3.51 -8.18
C GLU A 146 -0.47 2.25 -9.01
N GLY A 147 -1.76 1.99 -9.27
CA GLY A 147 -2.18 0.85 -10.08
C GLY A 147 -1.61 0.88 -11.50
N ARG A 148 -1.59 2.07 -12.13
CA ARG A 148 -1.00 2.24 -13.47
C ARG A 148 0.51 2.05 -13.46
N GLU A 149 1.22 2.64 -12.50
CA GLU A 149 2.69 2.54 -12.40
C GLU A 149 3.13 1.09 -12.21
N ARG A 150 2.50 0.37 -11.27
CA ARG A 150 2.80 -1.05 -11.02
C ARG A 150 2.46 -1.94 -12.23
N TYR A 151 1.33 -1.69 -12.90
CA TYR A 151 0.94 -2.44 -14.09
C TYR A 151 1.88 -2.19 -15.26
N ASN A 152 2.24 -0.93 -15.52
CA ASN A 152 3.19 -0.59 -16.58
C ASN A 152 4.57 -1.20 -16.30
N ALA A 153 5.04 -1.15 -15.06
CA ALA A 153 6.30 -1.77 -14.65
C ALA A 153 6.36 -3.28 -14.96
N TYR A 154 5.26 -4.00 -14.65
CA TYR A 154 5.16 -5.41 -15.04
C TYR A 154 5.23 -5.59 -16.54
N ARG A 155 4.46 -4.82 -17.32
CA ARG A 155 4.44 -4.91 -18.77
C ARG A 155 5.78 -4.61 -19.39
N ASP A 156 6.42 -3.54 -18.95
CA ASP A 156 7.71 -3.10 -19.49
C ASP A 156 8.81 -4.12 -19.16
N ALA A 157 8.84 -4.67 -17.94
CA ALA A 157 9.79 -5.74 -17.60
C ALA A 157 9.61 -6.99 -18.47
N MET A 158 8.38 -7.42 -18.72
CA MET A 158 8.11 -8.55 -19.61
C MET A 158 8.53 -8.26 -21.07
N GLU A 159 8.22 -7.07 -21.58
CA GLU A 159 8.56 -6.64 -22.93
C GLU A 159 10.08 -6.54 -23.15
N GLU A 160 10.80 -5.92 -22.21
CA GLU A 160 12.27 -5.77 -22.27
C GLU A 160 13.00 -7.13 -22.29
N HIS A 161 12.39 -8.15 -21.67
CA HIS A 161 12.92 -9.53 -21.72
C HIS A 161 12.34 -10.38 -22.87
N GLY A 162 11.58 -9.76 -23.77
CA GLY A 162 11.00 -10.44 -24.94
C GLY A 162 9.93 -11.47 -24.58
N ILE A 163 9.29 -11.35 -23.43
CA ILE A 163 8.23 -12.25 -22.95
C ILE A 163 6.86 -11.65 -23.30
N PRO A 164 6.09 -12.27 -24.22
CA PRO A 164 4.78 -11.73 -24.60
C PRO A 164 3.77 -11.86 -23.47
N VAL A 165 2.95 -10.81 -23.29
CA VAL A 165 1.85 -10.79 -22.33
C VAL A 165 0.52 -10.85 -23.05
N CYS A 166 -0.33 -11.80 -22.68
CA CYS A 166 -1.68 -12.00 -23.20
C CYS A 166 -2.74 -11.54 -22.18
N ASP A 167 -3.92 -11.15 -22.64
CA ASP A 167 -5.00 -10.64 -21.77
C ASP A 167 -5.45 -11.65 -20.71
N ASN A 168 -5.41 -12.94 -21.00
CA ASN A 168 -5.78 -14.00 -20.05
C ASN A 168 -4.76 -14.16 -18.89
N GLN A 169 -3.60 -13.55 -18.99
CA GLN A 169 -2.58 -13.49 -17.93
C GLN A 169 -2.80 -12.33 -16.94
N ILE A 170 -3.75 -11.45 -17.25
CA ILE A 170 -4.05 -10.27 -16.43
C ILE A 170 -5.41 -10.45 -15.76
N TYR A 171 -5.47 -10.20 -14.46
CA TYR A 171 -6.71 -10.08 -13.71
C TYR A 171 -6.84 -8.65 -13.16
N HIS A 172 -7.99 -8.02 -13.41
CA HIS A 172 -8.29 -6.68 -12.90
C HIS A 172 -8.95 -6.78 -11.53
N GLY A 173 -8.19 -6.52 -10.48
CA GLY A 173 -8.61 -6.54 -9.09
C GLY A 173 -8.88 -5.14 -8.51
N ASN A 174 -9.13 -5.10 -7.21
CA ASN A 174 -9.50 -3.91 -6.46
C ASN A 174 -8.81 -3.82 -5.08
N TYR A 175 -7.59 -4.35 -4.96
CA TYR A 175 -6.76 -4.37 -3.77
C TYR A 175 -7.28 -5.21 -2.59
N ASN A 176 -8.32 -6.00 -2.74
CA ASN A 176 -8.82 -6.88 -1.68
C ASN A 176 -8.45 -8.36 -1.90
N ARG A 177 -8.52 -9.16 -0.82
CA ARG A 177 -8.20 -10.60 -0.86
C ARG A 177 -9.06 -11.39 -1.84
N GLU A 178 -10.34 -11.03 -1.95
CA GLU A 178 -11.26 -11.72 -2.84
C GLU A 178 -10.84 -11.59 -4.31
N SER A 179 -10.27 -10.45 -4.70
CA SER A 179 -9.69 -10.28 -6.04
C SER A 179 -8.55 -11.26 -6.31
N GLY A 180 -7.70 -11.49 -5.32
CA GLY A 180 -6.62 -12.48 -5.43
C GLY A 180 -7.15 -13.91 -5.61
N ARG A 181 -8.17 -14.31 -4.84
CA ARG A 181 -8.82 -15.63 -4.97
C ARG A 181 -9.45 -15.80 -6.36
N LYS A 182 -10.20 -14.81 -6.84
CA LYS A 182 -10.80 -14.82 -8.17
C LYS A 182 -9.80 -14.83 -9.31
N ALA A 183 -8.67 -14.16 -9.14
CA ALA A 183 -7.57 -14.20 -10.11
C ALA A 183 -7.05 -15.64 -10.31
N VAL A 184 -6.80 -16.37 -9.23
CA VAL A 184 -6.39 -17.79 -9.31
C VAL A 184 -7.47 -18.63 -10.00
N GLU A 185 -8.75 -18.44 -9.69
CA GLU A 185 -9.86 -19.14 -10.36
C GLU A 185 -9.90 -18.86 -11.87
N GLN A 186 -9.58 -17.63 -12.28
CA GLN A 186 -9.45 -17.30 -13.69
C GLN A 186 -8.26 -18.03 -14.32
N PHE A 187 -7.08 -17.95 -13.68
CA PHE A 187 -5.85 -18.54 -14.22
C PHE A 187 -5.93 -20.06 -14.32
N MET A 188 -6.61 -20.73 -13.39
CA MET A 188 -6.86 -22.18 -13.46
C MET A 188 -7.67 -22.62 -14.68
N LYS A 189 -8.49 -21.76 -15.28
CA LYS A 189 -9.25 -22.05 -16.52
C LYS A 189 -8.34 -22.14 -17.76
N TYR A 190 -7.14 -21.59 -17.63
CA TYR A 190 -6.11 -21.62 -18.66
C TYR A 190 -4.92 -22.45 -18.14
N ASN A 191 -3.74 -22.15 -18.56
CA ASN A 191 -2.53 -22.80 -18.00
C ASN A 191 -2.05 -22.01 -16.79
N MET A 192 -1.92 -22.68 -15.62
CA MET A 192 -1.36 -22.06 -14.44
C MET A 192 0.03 -21.44 -14.75
N PRO A 193 0.29 -20.21 -14.28
CA PRO A 193 1.58 -19.58 -14.46
C PRO A 193 2.65 -20.18 -13.54
N GLN A 194 3.90 -19.88 -13.80
CA GLN A 194 5.03 -20.17 -12.91
C GLN A 194 5.06 -19.18 -11.73
N ALA A 195 4.59 -17.94 -11.96
CA ALA A 195 4.47 -16.94 -10.91
C ALA A 195 3.21 -16.08 -11.08
N ILE A 196 2.68 -15.60 -9.96
CA ILE A 196 1.62 -14.61 -9.87
C ILE A 196 2.19 -13.38 -9.13
N VAL A 197 2.29 -12.27 -9.84
CA VAL A 197 2.67 -10.97 -9.28
C VAL A 197 1.41 -10.18 -8.97
N CYS A 198 1.24 -9.78 -7.73
CA CYS A 198 0.07 -9.01 -7.30
C CYS A 198 0.45 -7.55 -7.02
N ALA A 199 -0.44 -6.64 -7.39
CA ALA A 199 -0.24 -5.21 -7.15
C ALA A 199 -0.29 -4.82 -5.66
N ASN A 200 -0.74 -5.70 -4.76
CA ASN A 200 -0.58 -5.53 -3.30
C ASN A 200 -0.61 -6.86 -2.55
N ASP A 201 -0.26 -6.83 -1.26
CA ASP A 201 -0.18 -8.00 -0.39
C ASP A 201 -1.54 -8.64 -0.10
N ALA A 202 -2.59 -7.84 0.04
CA ALA A 202 -3.92 -8.38 0.30
C ALA A 202 -4.38 -9.31 -0.85
N MET A 203 -4.18 -8.90 -2.11
CA MET A 203 -4.47 -9.75 -3.27
C MET A 203 -3.53 -10.95 -3.33
N ALA A 204 -2.23 -10.76 -3.02
CA ALA A 204 -1.26 -11.85 -3.00
C ALA A 204 -1.64 -12.93 -1.98
N ILE A 205 -2.00 -12.55 -0.77
CA ILE A 205 -2.47 -13.47 0.28
C ILE A 205 -3.74 -14.19 -0.17
N GLY A 206 -4.71 -13.47 -0.77
CA GLY A 206 -5.90 -14.09 -1.33
C GLY A 206 -5.59 -15.13 -2.43
N ALA A 207 -4.61 -14.84 -3.29
CA ALA A 207 -4.12 -15.78 -4.30
C ALA A 207 -3.46 -17.01 -3.65
N MET A 208 -2.59 -16.81 -2.65
CA MET A 208 -1.92 -17.90 -1.92
C MET A 208 -2.95 -18.82 -1.22
N GLU A 209 -3.95 -18.25 -0.54
CA GLU A 209 -5.04 -19.01 0.06
C GLU A 209 -5.76 -19.90 -0.96
N ARG A 210 -6.10 -19.35 -2.12
CA ARG A 210 -6.81 -20.10 -3.17
C ARG A 210 -5.92 -21.16 -3.82
N LEU A 211 -4.64 -20.88 -4.05
CA LEU A 211 -3.67 -21.85 -4.54
C LEU A 211 -3.56 -23.05 -3.58
N GLN A 212 -3.36 -22.79 -2.28
CA GLN A 212 -3.24 -23.83 -1.26
C GLN A 212 -4.52 -24.67 -1.12
N GLN A 213 -5.72 -24.04 -1.17
CA GLN A 213 -7.00 -24.74 -1.19
C GLN A 213 -7.15 -25.71 -2.37
N ASN A 214 -6.49 -25.43 -3.49
CA ASN A 214 -6.50 -26.27 -4.69
C ASN A 214 -5.27 -27.19 -4.76
N GLY A 215 -4.48 -27.31 -3.69
CA GLY A 215 -3.37 -28.26 -3.57
C GLY A 215 -2.06 -27.82 -4.23
N TYR A 216 -1.95 -26.55 -4.67
CA TYR A 216 -0.69 -26.00 -5.18
C TYR A 216 0.24 -25.64 -4.02
N ARG A 217 1.52 -25.98 -4.20
CA ARG A 217 2.58 -25.62 -3.25
C ARG A 217 3.22 -24.30 -3.69
N ILE A 218 3.52 -23.47 -2.72
CA ILE A 218 4.20 -22.19 -2.91
C ILE A 218 5.51 -22.27 -2.13
N PRO A 219 6.66 -22.06 -2.77
CA PRO A 219 6.89 -21.61 -4.15
C PRO A 219 7.01 -22.70 -5.20
N GLU A 220 6.98 -24.00 -4.86
CA GLU A 220 7.43 -25.10 -5.71
C GLU A 220 6.61 -25.26 -7.01
N ASP A 221 5.30 -25.05 -6.94
CA ASP A 221 4.42 -25.16 -8.10
C ASP A 221 4.10 -23.77 -8.70
N VAL A 222 3.95 -22.74 -7.85
CA VAL A 222 3.67 -21.35 -8.24
C VAL A 222 4.32 -20.38 -7.25
N ILE A 223 5.13 -19.47 -7.75
CA ILE A 223 5.66 -18.34 -6.98
C ILE A 223 4.57 -17.26 -6.84
N VAL A 224 4.50 -16.60 -5.68
CA VAL A 224 3.60 -15.46 -5.47
C VAL A 224 4.39 -14.30 -4.88
N THR A 225 4.18 -13.08 -5.42
CA THR A 225 4.74 -11.85 -4.88
C THR A 225 3.65 -10.80 -4.68
N GLY A 226 3.84 -9.95 -3.68
CA GLY A 226 2.96 -8.84 -3.34
C GLY A 226 3.65 -7.49 -3.41
N PHE A 227 3.03 -6.49 -2.75
CA PHE A 227 3.50 -5.12 -2.62
C PHE A 227 2.86 -4.49 -1.38
N ASP A 228 3.53 -3.62 -0.65
CA ASP A 228 3.18 -2.83 0.54
C ASP A 228 3.85 -3.30 1.84
N ASN A 229 4.29 -4.56 1.95
CA ASN A 229 4.82 -5.18 3.17
C ASN A 229 3.84 -5.06 4.35
N ASP A 230 2.57 -5.45 4.09
CA ASP A 230 1.55 -5.55 5.14
C ASP A 230 1.98 -6.54 6.22
N GLU A 231 1.56 -6.34 7.47
CA GLU A 231 1.94 -7.18 8.60
C GLU A 231 1.73 -8.68 8.33
N LEU A 232 0.61 -9.03 7.69
CA LEU A 232 0.32 -10.42 7.33
C LEU A 232 1.30 -11.03 6.34
N SER A 233 2.00 -10.24 5.54
CA SER A 233 2.97 -10.75 4.56
C SER A 233 4.11 -11.51 5.23
N GLU A 234 4.49 -11.14 6.43
CA GLU A 234 5.55 -11.79 7.20
C GLU A 234 5.09 -13.10 7.85
N PHE A 235 3.84 -13.11 8.34
CA PHE A 235 3.30 -14.22 9.13
C PHE A 235 2.52 -15.25 8.32
N PHE A 236 2.17 -14.97 7.07
CA PHE A 236 1.52 -15.94 6.20
C PHE A 236 2.45 -17.11 5.87
N VAL A 237 1.90 -18.28 5.56
CA VAL A 237 2.66 -19.50 5.30
C VAL A 237 2.43 -19.99 3.87
N PRO A 238 3.49 -19.98 3.03
CA PRO A 238 4.82 -19.41 3.26
C PRO A 238 4.78 -17.88 3.37
N SER A 239 5.80 -17.28 4.02
CA SER A 239 5.91 -15.82 4.14
C SER A 239 6.07 -15.15 2.78
N LEU A 240 5.36 -14.01 2.59
CA LEU A 240 5.20 -13.37 1.28
C LEU A 240 6.38 -12.46 0.93
N THR A 241 6.97 -12.68 -0.24
CA THR A 241 7.89 -11.74 -0.91
C THR A 241 7.12 -10.50 -1.36
N THR A 242 7.61 -9.32 -0.99
CA THR A 242 6.88 -8.05 -1.16
C THR A 242 7.81 -6.85 -1.25
N VAL A 243 7.26 -5.64 -1.41
CA VAL A 243 8.00 -4.37 -1.35
C VAL A 243 7.59 -3.60 -0.11
N ASP A 244 8.58 -3.23 0.72
CA ASP A 244 8.38 -2.27 1.80
C ASP A 244 8.43 -0.85 1.24
N ARG A 245 7.30 -0.17 1.31
CA ARG A 245 7.14 1.24 0.88
C ARG A 245 7.70 2.23 1.90
N ARG A 246 8.13 1.78 3.08
CA ARG A 246 8.62 2.62 4.16
C ARG A 246 7.65 3.75 4.55
N GLN A 247 6.38 3.40 4.71
CA GLN A 247 5.28 4.35 4.97
C GLN A 247 5.53 5.26 6.18
N GLU A 248 6.18 4.75 7.24
CA GLU A 248 6.56 5.59 8.39
C GLU A 248 7.54 6.72 8.00
N LEU A 249 8.46 6.45 7.06
CA LEU A 249 9.36 7.48 6.54
C LEU A 249 8.61 8.51 5.70
N LEU A 250 7.58 8.12 4.94
CA LEU A 250 6.71 9.07 4.25
C LEU A 250 6.07 10.04 5.25
N GLY A 251 5.47 9.52 6.32
CA GLY A 251 4.86 10.34 7.37
C GLY A 251 5.87 11.26 8.07
N LYS A 252 7.04 10.75 8.43
CA LYS A 252 8.12 11.54 9.05
C LYS A 252 8.59 12.67 8.13
N ASN A 253 8.85 12.38 6.85
CA ASN A 253 9.31 13.39 5.90
C ASN A 253 8.23 14.41 5.55
N ALA A 254 6.95 14.04 5.58
CA ALA A 254 5.85 14.99 5.42
C ALA A 254 5.87 16.06 6.53
N VAL A 255 6.13 15.68 7.79
CA VAL A 255 6.29 16.65 8.89
C VAL A 255 7.55 17.50 8.70
N ASN A 256 8.66 16.89 8.31
CA ASN A 256 9.91 17.63 8.07
C ASN A 256 9.75 18.69 6.98
N LEU A 257 9.11 18.36 5.85
CA LEU A 257 8.84 19.30 4.75
C LEU A 257 7.99 20.52 5.19
N LEU A 258 7.11 20.35 6.16
CA LEU A 258 6.29 21.46 6.68
C LEU A 258 7.10 22.43 7.55
N PHE A 259 8.06 21.95 8.33
CA PHE A 259 8.64 22.71 9.45
C PHE A 259 10.17 22.82 9.42
N GLU A 260 10.85 21.99 8.67
CA GLU A 260 12.29 22.11 8.43
C GLU A 260 12.51 22.86 7.12
N ARG A 261 13.46 23.80 7.11
CA ARG A 261 13.83 24.52 5.89
C ARG A 261 14.48 23.54 4.91
N SER A 262 13.78 23.21 3.85
CA SER A 262 14.29 22.46 2.72
C SER A 262 14.04 23.27 1.44
N ASP A 263 15.02 23.34 0.57
CA ASP A 263 14.84 23.88 -0.80
C ASP A 263 14.12 22.86 -1.69
N ASP A 264 14.03 21.60 -1.25
CA ASP A 264 13.36 20.54 -1.97
C ASP A 264 11.84 20.59 -1.75
N VAL A 265 11.12 20.80 -2.83
CA VAL A 265 9.64 20.75 -2.86
C VAL A 265 9.11 19.31 -3.04
N ASN A 266 9.96 18.36 -3.43
CA ASN A 266 9.61 16.97 -3.68
C ASN A 266 10.67 16.06 -3.08
N VAL A 267 10.27 15.17 -2.20
CA VAL A 267 11.13 14.14 -1.59
C VAL A 267 10.67 12.76 -2.08
N GLN A 268 11.59 11.99 -2.64
CA GLN A 268 11.37 10.60 -3.00
C GLN A 268 12.03 9.70 -1.96
N ILE A 269 11.28 8.72 -1.47
CA ILE A 269 11.76 7.70 -0.54
C ILE A 269 12.04 6.43 -1.32
N ASP A 270 13.23 5.88 -1.14
CA ASP A 270 13.57 4.58 -1.71
C ASP A 270 12.79 3.48 -1.00
N THR A 271 12.20 2.59 -1.78
CA THR A 271 11.54 1.38 -1.30
C THR A 271 12.57 0.27 -1.05
N LYS A 272 12.12 -0.84 -0.48
CA LYS A 272 12.97 -2.01 -0.26
C LYS A 272 12.22 -3.28 -0.63
N THR A 273 12.73 -4.04 -1.58
CA THR A 273 12.22 -5.40 -1.84
C THR A 273 12.63 -6.33 -0.70
N ILE A 274 11.66 -7.09 -0.21
CA ILE A 274 11.85 -8.09 0.85
C ILE A 274 11.56 -9.46 0.25
N TYR A 275 12.63 -10.21 0.02
CA TYR A 275 12.54 -11.59 -0.47
C TYR A 275 12.26 -12.53 0.69
N ARG A 276 11.21 -13.33 0.55
CA ARG A 276 10.76 -14.30 1.57
C ARG A 276 10.52 -15.68 0.93
N GLU A 277 9.84 -16.56 1.68
CA GLU A 277 9.62 -17.95 1.27
C GLU A 277 8.80 -18.09 -0.02
N SER A 278 7.84 -17.20 -0.27
CA SER A 278 6.90 -17.33 -1.40
C SER A 278 7.56 -17.21 -2.79
N CYS A 279 8.78 -16.68 -2.89
CA CYS A 279 9.59 -16.75 -4.11
C CYS A 279 10.70 -17.81 -4.03
N GLY A 280 10.91 -18.46 -2.87
CA GLY A 280 11.94 -19.46 -2.67
C GLY A 280 13.32 -18.92 -2.29
N CYS A 281 13.52 -17.58 -2.22
CA CYS A 281 14.84 -16.99 -1.99
C CYS A 281 15.28 -17.00 -0.53
N ASN A 282 14.36 -17.03 0.42
CA ASN A 282 14.65 -16.99 1.86
C ASN A 282 13.83 -18.04 2.61
N MET A 283 14.20 -19.29 2.37
CA MET A 283 13.62 -20.44 3.07
C MET A 283 14.23 -20.55 4.45
N GLN A 284 13.49 -20.16 5.48
CA GLN A 284 13.92 -20.36 6.87
C GLN A 284 13.78 -21.84 7.28
N PRO A 285 14.67 -22.39 8.12
CA PRO A 285 14.52 -23.73 8.65
C PRO A 285 13.19 -23.89 9.39
N ALA A 286 12.46 -24.95 9.11
CA ALA A 286 11.08 -25.18 9.59
C ALA A 286 10.88 -25.12 11.14
N MET A 287 11.96 -25.18 11.92
CA MET A 287 11.88 -25.17 13.40
C MET A 287 11.66 -23.77 14.01
N GLU A 288 12.21 -22.69 13.41
CA GLU A 288 12.04 -21.32 13.92
C GLU A 288 10.67 -20.71 13.56
N ILE A 289 10.10 -21.16 12.45
CA ILE A 289 8.82 -20.65 11.94
C ILE A 289 7.63 -21.08 12.84
N LYS A 290 7.71 -22.26 13.44
CA LYS A 290 6.63 -22.82 14.26
C LYS A 290 6.39 -22.05 15.56
N ASP A 291 7.46 -21.56 16.17
CA ASP A 291 7.40 -20.80 17.43
C ASP A 291 6.88 -19.37 17.23
N LEU A 292 7.32 -18.70 16.16
CA LEU A 292 6.83 -17.36 15.78
C LEU A 292 5.34 -17.37 15.37
N ARG A 293 4.89 -18.42 14.69
CA ARG A 293 3.47 -18.61 14.32
C ARG A 293 2.56 -18.83 15.51
N MET A 294 3.00 -19.60 16.51
CA MET A 294 2.26 -19.77 17.75
C MET A 294 2.16 -18.46 18.53
N GLU A 295 3.21 -17.66 18.54
CA GLU A 295 3.21 -16.35 19.20
C GLU A 295 2.23 -15.37 18.55
N TYR A 296 2.18 -15.35 17.19
CA TYR A 296 1.23 -14.52 16.45
C TYR A 296 -0.23 -14.97 16.63
N GLN A 297 -0.49 -16.28 16.55
CA GLN A 297 -1.83 -16.83 16.81
C GLN A 297 -2.31 -16.50 18.21
N ASN A 298 -1.44 -16.54 19.20
CA ASN A 298 -1.75 -16.16 20.57
C ASN A 298 -2.01 -14.65 20.70
N LYS A 299 -1.28 -13.79 19.97
CA LYS A 299 -1.54 -12.34 19.93
C LYS A 299 -2.88 -12.03 19.27
N CYS A 300 -3.22 -12.67 18.15
CA CYS A 300 -4.53 -12.50 17.49
C CYS A 300 -5.70 -12.90 18.40
N LEU A 301 -5.58 -14.01 19.11
CA LEU A 301 -6.59 -14.46 20.08
C LEU A 301 -6.78 -13.46 21.22
N ILE A 302 -5.71 -12.87 21.74
CA ILE A 302 -5.78 -11.84 22.79
C ILE A 302 -6.48 -10.57 22.29
N TYR A 303 -6.25 -10.17 21.03
CA TYR A 303 -6.93 -9.01 20.43
C TYR A 303 -8.43 -9.27 20.17
N GLU A 304 -8.81 -10.48 19.76
CA GLU A 304 -10.21 -10.86 19.57
C GLU A 304 -10.96 -10.90 20.92
N GLU A 305 -10.34 -11.43 21.99
CA GLU A 305 -10.92 -11.44 23.33
C GLU A 305 -11.05 -10.02 23.93
N ALA A 306 -10.10 -9.12 23.65
CA ALA A 306 -10.15 -7.73 24.12
C ALA A 306 -11.22 -6.87 23.42
N LEU A 307 -11.70 -7.27 22.23
CA LEU A 307 -12.77 -6.59 21.49
C LEU A 307 -14.17 -7.06 21.90
N ILE A 308 -14.29 -8.14 22.68
CA ILE A 308 -15.57 -8.71 23.14
C ILE A 308 -15.95 -8.21 24.54
N HIS A 309 -15.06 -7.51 25.24
CA HIS A 309 -15.30 -6.87 26.54
C HIS A 309 -15.21 -5.35 26.45
#